data_ecb913e71f28cdf1ceb767504069b548
#
_entry.id   ecb913e71f28cdf1ceb767504069b548
#
_cell.length_a   1.000
_cell.length_b   1.000
_cell.length_c   1.000
_cell.angle_alpha   90.00
_cell.angle_beta   90.00
_cell.angle_gamma   90.00
#
_symmetry.space_group_name_H-M   'P 1'
#
loop_
_entity.id
_entity.type
_entity.pdbx_description
1 polymer ?
#
loop_
_entity_poly.entity_id
_entity_poly.type
_entity_poly.pdbx_seq_one_letter_code
_entity_poly.pdbx_strand_id
1 'polypeptide(L)'
;MSMQITIAPRRAFASKELWEMHTLRAKVFRGRLGWEVPVLSGMEIDGYDALEPRYMLMRDGETLRGCWRLLPTEGPYMLKDSFPQLLDGQEPPSDPHIWELSRFALETEGAGGYGFSEMTMESIEAIIRHAHERGLSRYVTVTTTAIERMLRRAGVVTTRIGSPQAVGIETAVALYVEIEPTWEALFARRLAS
;
A
#
# COMPACT_ATOMS: atom_id res chain seq x y z
N MET A 1 -15.27 17.97 -0.02
CA MET A 1 -15.68 16.95 0.98
C MET A 1 -14.43 16.41 1.60
N SER A 2 -14.42 16.18 2.93
CA SER A 2 -13.20 15.69 3.61
C SER A 2 -13.18 14.16 3.53
N MET A 3 -12.10 13.61 2.99
CA MET A 3 -11.86 12.16 2.96
C MET A 3 -11.68 11.65 4.40
N GLN A 4 -12.43 10.64 4.78
CA GLN A 4 -12.25 9.96 6.05
C GLN A 4 -11.31 8.77 5.88
N ILE A 5 -10.20 8.77 6.61
CA ILE A 5 -9.21 7.70 6.57
C ILE A 5 -9.16 7.00 7.94
N THR A 6 -9.36 5.68 7.94
CA THR A 6 -9.28 4.84 9.14
C THR A 6 -8.22 3.77 8.96
N ILE A 7 -7.29 3.66 9.91
CA ILE A 7 -6.27 2.60 9.93
C ILE A 7 -6.44 1.78 11.21
N ALA A 8 -6.88 0.52 11.06
CA ALA A 8 -7.23 -0.32 12.20
C ALA A 8 -6.95 -1.82 11.92
N PRO A 9 -6.86 -2.68 12.96
CA PRO A 9 -6.83 -4.12 12.77
C PRO A 9 -8.09 -4.60 12.04
N ARG A 10 -7.96 -5.67 11.24
CA ARG A 10 -9.08 -6.27 10.49
C ARG A 10 -10.35 -6.45 11.33
N ARG A 11 -10.20 -6.94 12.57
CA ARG A 11 -11.33 -7.19 13.50
C ARG A 11 -12.09 -5.94 13.94
N ALA A 12 -11.56 -4.74 13.71
CA ALA A 12 -12.21 -3.48 14.06
C ALA A 12 -13.20 -3.01 12.99
N PHE A 13 -13.16 -3.60 11.80
CA PHE A 13 -14.07 -3.27 10.69
C PHE A 13 -15.27 -4.20 10.68
N ALA A 14 -16.43 -3.65 10.35
CA ALA A 14 -17.65 -4.42 10.15
C ALA A 14 -17.55 -5.33 8.90
N SER A 15 -18.30 -6.42 8.88
CA SER A 15 -18.31 -7.35 7.73
C SER A 15 -18.66 -6.65 6.41
N LYS A 16 -19.55 -5.65 6.44
CA LYS A 16 -19.90 -4.83 5.27
C LYS A 16 -18.69 -4.07 4.73
N GLU A 17 -17.89 -3.45 5.61
CA GLU A 17 -16.71 -2.67 5.21
C GLU A 17 -15.63 -3.57 4.61
N LEU A 18 -15.41 -4.76 5.18
CA LEU A 18 -14.49 -5.75 4.64
C LEU A 18 -14.98 -6.27 3.28
N TRP A 19 -16.27 -6.51 3.13
CA TRP A 19 -16.85 -6.91 1.84
C TRP A 19 -16.64 -5.83 0.76
N GLU A 20 -16.91 -4.57 1.07
CA GLU A 20 -16.68 -3.43 0.17
C GLU A 20 -15.21 -3.32 -0.23
N MET A 21 -14.30 -3.48 0.73
CA MET A 21 -12.85 -3.42 0.49
C MET A 21 -12.39 -4.55 -0.45
N HIS A 22 -12.79 -5.78 -0.19
CA HIS A 22 -12.42 -6.92 -1.04
C HIS A 22 -13.03 -6.83 -2.44
N THR A 23 -14.22 -6.25 -2.56
CA THR A 23 -14.88 -5.98 -3.85
C THR A 23 -14.14 -4.87 -4.62
N LEU A 24 -13.72 -3.81 -3.95
CA LEU A 24 -12.89 -2.75 -4.55
C LEU A 24 -11.56 -3.32 -5.05
N ARG A 25 -10.90 -4.18 -4.28
CA ARG A 25 -9.66 -4.85 -4.67
C ARG A 25 -9.83 -5.69 -5.93
N ALA A 26 -10.91 -6.48 -6.03
CA ALA A 26 -11.23 -7.26 -7.23
C ALA A 26 -11.46 -6.36 -8.46
N LYS A 27 -12.23 -5.26 -8.29
CA LYS A 27 -12.47 -4.27 -9.34
C LYS A 27 -11.17 -3.64 -9.85
N VAL A 28 -10.26 -3.30 -8.94
CA VAL A 28 -8.99 -2.65 -9.29
C VAL A 28 -7.99 -3.65 -9.87
N PHE A 29 -7.67 -4.72 -9.15
CA PHE A 29 -6.57 -5.60 -9.54
C PHE A 29 -6.93 -6.47 -10.75
N ARG A 30 -8.07 -7.15 -10.71
CA ARG A 30 -8.49 -8.01 -11.82
C ARG A 30 -9.16 -7.22 -12.93
N GLY A 31 -10.08 -6.31 -12.57
CA GLY A 31 -10.88 -5.58 -13.56
C GLY A 31 -10.07 -4.53 -14.31
N ARG A 32 -9.42 -3.60 -13.60
CA ARG A 32 -8.71 -2.48 -14.21
C ARG A 32 -7.26 -2.80 -14.60
N LEU A 33 -6.51 -3.48 -13.72
CA LEU A 33 -5.10 -3.77 -13.93
C LEU A 33 -4.86 -5.09 -14.67
N GLY A 34 -5.86 -5.96 -14.78
CA GLY A 34 -5.75 -7.24 -15.46
C GLY A 34 -4.82 -8.25 -14.77
N TRP A 35 -4.58 -8.09 -13.45
CA TRP A 35 -3.72 -8.99 -12.71
C TRP A 35 -4.40 -10.32 -12.42
N GLU A 36 -3.62 -11.39 -12.44
CA GLU A 36 -4.06 -12.71 -11.98
C GLU A 36 -4.06 -12.78 -10.45
N VAL A 37 -5.20 -12.44 -9.86
CA VAL A 37 -5.42 -12.47 -8.40
C VAL A 37 -6.57 -13.41 -8.07
N PRO A 38 -6.57 -14.06 -6.88
CA PRO A 38 -7.66 -14.92 -6.46
C PRO A 38 -8.93 -14.10 -6.21
N VAL A 39 -10.00 -14.40 -6.95
CA VAL A 39 -11.31 -13.76 -6.80
C VAL A 39 -12.36 -14.83 -6.53
N LEU A 40 -13.04 -14.71 -5.39
CA LEU A 40 -14.14 -15.56 -4.97
C LEU A 40 -15.39 -14.71 -4.75
N SER A 41 -16.48 -15.05 -5.41
CA SER A 41 -17.78 -14.33 -5.28
C SER A 41 -17.66 -12.81 -5.45
N GLY A 42 -16.82 -12.35 -6.38
CA GLY A 42 -16.59 -10.93 -6.66
C GLY A 42 -15.63 -10.21 -5.70
N MET A 43 -15.02 -10.91 -4.76
CA MET A 43 -14.07 -10.41 -3.78
C MET A 43 -12.65 -10.91 -4.07
N GLU A 44 -11.67 -10.04 -4.07
CA GLU A 44 -10.25 -10.45 -4.06
C GLU A 44 -9.81 -10.66 -2.61
N ILE A 45 -9.45 -11.91 -2.30
CA ILE A 45 -9.02 -12.36 -0.97
C ILE A 45 -7.84 -13.30 -1.16
N ASP A 46 -6.79 -13.13 -0.38
CA ASP A 46 -5.64 -14.02 -0.36
C ASP A 46 -5.35 -14.56 1.07
N GLY A 47 -4.38 -15.47 1.19
CA GLY A 47 -4.01 -16.09 2.47
C GLY A 47 -3.52 -15.09 3.53
N TYR A 48 -2.98 -13.95 3.12
CA TYR A 48 -2.50 -12.91 4.04
C TYR A 48 -3.64 -12.14 4.71
N ASP A 49 -4.85 -12.16 4.15
CA ASP A 49 -6.02 -11.55 4.77
C ASP A 49 -6.50 -12.34 6.01
N ALA A 50 -6.11 -13.62 6.14
CA ALA A 50 -6.38 -14.45 7.31
C ALA A 50 -5.42 -14.21 8.49
N LEU A 51 -4.33 -13.46 8.28
CA LEU A 51 -3.29 -13.19 9.29
C LEU A 51 -3.61 -11.99 10.20
N GLU A 52 -4.87 -11.57 10.27
CA GLU A 52 -5.31 -10.39 11.05
C GLU A 52 -4.51 -9.11 10.73
N PRO A 53 -4.35 -8.75 9.42
CA PRO A 53 -3.64 -7.55 9.05
C PRO A 53 -4.32 -6.28 9.59
N ARG A 54 -3.62 -5.16 9.52
CA ARG A 54 -4.28 -3.87 9.58
C ARG A 54 -4.69 -3.44 8.18
N TYR A 55 -5.81 -2.77 8.08
CA TYR A 55 -6.24 -2.13 6.84
C TYR A 55 -6.31 -0.62 7.03
N MET A 56 -5.97 0.11 5.98
CA MET A 56 -6.38 1.48 5.79
C MET A 56 -7.59 1.49 4.87
N LEU A 57 -8.66 2.12 5.29
CA LEU A 57 -9.84 2.38 4.46
C LEU A 57 -10.04 3.87 4.28
N MET A 58 -10.30 4.30 3.05
CA MET A 58 -10.58 5.69 2.68
C MET A 58 -12.00 5.82 2.20
N ARG A 59 -12.78 6.72 2.81
CA ARG A 59 -14.18 6.94 2.48
C ARG A 59 -14.46 8.39 2.13
N ASP A 60 -15.34 8.58 1.15
CA ASP A 60 -16.01 9.83 0.86
C ASP A 60 -17.49 9.63 1.21
N GLY A 61 -17.90 10.15 2.37
CA GLY A 61 -19.18 9.80 2.97
C GLY A 61 -19.32 8.29 3.19
N GLU A 62 -20.38 7.70 2.65
CA GLU A 62 -20.63 6.26 2.75
C GLU A 62 -19.84 5.42 1.72
N THR A 63 -19.20 6.05 0.73
CA THR A 63 -18.55 5.35 -0.37
C THR A 63 -17.08 5.03 -0.04
N LEU A 64 -16.70 3.76 -0.13
CA LEU A 64 -15.31 3.36 -0.05
C LEU A 64 -14.57 3.75 -1.34
N ARG A 65 -13.51 4.52 -1.23
CA ARG A 65 -12.71 5.03 -2.35
C ARG A 65 -11.33 4.38 -2.45
N GLY A 66 -10.81 3.86 -1.35
CA GLY A 66 -9.48 3.25 -1.36
C GLY A 66 -9.19 2.39 -0.16
N CYS A 67 -8.16 1.55 -0.30
CA CYS A 67 -7.65 0.73 0.78
C CYS A 67 -6.17 0.44 0.63
N TRP A 68 -5.56 0.05 1.75
CA TRP A 68 -4.22 -0.52 1.85
C TRP A 68 -4.20 -1.63 2.89
N ARG A 69 -3.36 -2.65 2.69
CA ARG A 69 -3.11 -3.68 3.70
C ARG A 69 -1.72 -3.49 4.30
N LEU A 70 -1.63 -3.63 5.63
CA LEU A 70 -0.39 -3.53 6.41
C LEU A 70 -0.18 -4.83 7.16
N LEU A 71 1.03 -5.40 7.04
CA LEU A 71 1.46 -6.62 7.73
C LEU A 71 2.81 -6.39 8.42
N PRO A 72 3.03 -6.89 9.66
CA PRO A 72 4.35 -6.88 10.28
C PRO A 72 5.29 -7.84 9.55
N THR A 73 6.58 -7.50 9.45
CA THR A 73 7.56 -8.34 8.75
C THR A 73 8.10 -9.51 9.58
N GLU A 74 7.76 -9.56 10.87
CA GLU A 74 8.11 -10.67 11.76
C GLU A 74 7.33 -11.96 11.43
N GLY A 75 6.21 -11.86 10.73
CA GLY A 75 5.38 -12.97 10.27
C GLY A 75 5.49 -13.22 8.76
N PRO A 76 4.50 -13.93 8.19
CA PRO A 76 4.34 -14.07 6.74
C PRO A 76 3.90 -12.75 6.09
N TYR A 77 4.50 -12.39 4.95
CA TYR A 77 4.12 -11.23 4.14
C TYR A 77 4.52 -11.43 2.66
N MET A 78 3.91 -10.66 1.76
CA MET A 78 3.96 -10.95 0.33
C MET A 78 5.35 -10.90 -0.29
N LEU A 79 6.17 -9.89 0.02
CA LEU A 79 7.51 -9.79 -0.56
C LEU A 79 8.34 -11.03 -0.23
N LYS A 80 8.30 -11.47 1.04
CA LYS A 80 9.05 -12.64 1.52
C LYS A 80 8.59 -13.94 0.85
N ASP A 81 7.26 -14.16 0.79
CA ASP A 81 6.70 -15.47 0.47
C ASP A 81 6.24 -15.58 -1.00
N SER A 82 5.78 -14.47 -1.59
CA SER A 82 5.22 -14.45 -2.95
C SER A 82 6.17 -13.84 -3.99
N PHE A 83 7.07 -12.96 -3.59
CA PHE A 83 7.98 -12.24 -4.49
C PHE A 83 9.46 -12.27 -4.06
N PRO A 84 9.99 -13.43 -3.55
CA PRO A 84 11.37 -13.50 -3.04
C PRO A 84 12.42 -13.18 -4.11
N GLN A 85 12.12 -13.35 -5.39
CA GLN A 85 13.00 -13.00 -6.50
C GLN A 85 13.34 -11.50 -6.53
N LEU A 86 12.45 -10.62 -6.00
CA LEU A 86 12.68 -9.18 -5.94
C LEU A 86 13.66 -8.75 -4.83
N LEU A 87 14.07 -9.69 -3.98
CA LEU A 87 15.08 -9.45 -2.94
C LEU A 87 16.51 -9.53 -3.49
N ASP A 88 16.71 -10.04 -4.70
CA ASP A 88 18.02 -10.16 -5.34
C ASP A 88 19.06 -10.93 -4.48
N GLY A 89 18.59 -12.00 -3.82
CA GLY A 89 19.38 -12.83 -2.93
C GLY A 89 19.60 -12.27 -1.52
N GLN A 90 19.06 -11.10 -1.22
CA GLN A 90 19.10 -10.54 0.13
C GLN A 90 18.07 -11.22 1.04
N GLU A 91 18.38 -11.27 2.34
CA GLU A 91 17.45 -11.76 3.34
C GLU A 91 16.22 -10.83 3.43
N PRO A 92 14.99 -11.40 3.48
CA PRO A 92 13.80 -10.61 3.67
C PRO A 92 13.82 -9.92 5.05
N PRO A 93 13.44 -8.64 5.15
CA PRO A 93 13.42 -7.95 6.43
C PRO A 93 12.49 -8.66 7.43
N SER A 94 12.94 -8.74 8.68
CA SER A 94 12.18 -9.26 9.82
C SER A 94 12.50 -8.40 11.03
N ASP A 95 11.69 -7.35 11.28
CA ASP A 95 11.93 -6.34 12.31
C ASP A 95 10.59 -5.76 12.77
N PRO A 96 10.34 -5.60 14.09
CA PRO A 96 9.09 -5.01 14.60
C PRO A 96 8.82 -3.58 14.13
N HIS A 97 9.87 -2.85 13.69
CA HIS A 97 9.75 -1.49 13.19
C HIS A 97 9.67 -1.42 11.65
N ILE A 98 9.59 -2.56 10.95
CA ILE A 98 9.42 -2.64 9.50
C ILE A 98 8.13 -3.40 9.21
N TRP A 99 7.20 -2.76 8.48
CA TRP A 99 5.94 -3.38 8.08
C TRP A 99 5.79 -3.39 6.57
N GLU A 100 5.06 -4.37 6.03
CA GLU A 100 4.73 -4.40 4.60
C GLU A 100 3.49 -3.59 4.30
N LEU A 101 3.56 -2.79 3.23
CA LEU A 101 2.40 -2.20 2.55
C LEU A 101 2.09 -3.02 1.29
N SER A 102 0.87 -3.53 1.20
CA SER A 102 0.40 -4.28 0.05
C SER A 102 -1.07 -3.98 -0.27
N ARG A 103 -1.54 -4.41 -1.42
CA ARG A 103 -2.94 -4.29 -1.83
C ARG A 103 -3.46 -2.84 -1.84
N PHE A 104 -2.65 -1.91 -2.37
CA PHE A 104 -3.10 -0.54 -2.60
C PHE A 104 -4.11 -0.51 -3.74
N ALA A 105 -5.34 -0.20 -3.43
CA ALA A 105 -6.42 -0.06 -4.40
C ALA A 105 -7.12 1.29 -4.20
N LEU A 106 -7.24 2.07 -5.27
CA LEU A 106 -8.01 3.31 -5.32
C LEU A 106 -9.04 3.25 -6.43
N GLU A 107 -10.25 3.69 -6.13
CA GLU A 107 -11.25 3.96 -7.14
C GLU A 107 -10.95 5.29 -7.83
N THR A 108 -10.60 5.23 -9.11
CA THR A 108 -10.39 6.42 -9.92
C THR A 108 -11.63 6.66 -10.77
N GLU A 109 -12.28 7.80 -10.57
CA GLU A 109 -13.31 8.27 -11.48
C GLU A 109 -12.66 8.93 -12.68
N GLY A 110 -12.87 8.38 -13.88
CA GLY A 110 -12.44 8.98 -15.14
C GLY A 110 -11.11 8.48 -15.70
N ALA A 111 -11.08 8.35 -17.01
CA ALA A 111 -9.90 7.97 -17.76
C ALA A 111 -8.88 9.12 -17.80
N GLY A 112 -7.61 8.82 -17.52
CA GLY A 112 -6.49 9.59 -18.03
C GLY A 112 -5.92 10.67 -17.14
N GLY A 113 -5.23 10.26 -16.06
CA GLY A 113 -4.29 11.13 -15.39
C GLY A 113 -3.11 10.32 -14.85
N TYR A 114 -1.98 10.33 -15.56
CA TYR A 114 -0.70 9.88 -14.99
C TYR A 114 -0.23 10.94 -13.98
N GLY A 115 -0.78 10.87 -12.77
CA GLY A 115 -0.38 11.73 -11.66
C GLY A 115 -0.99 11.21 -10.36
N PHE A 116 -0.35 11.51 -9.22
CA PHE A 116 -1.00 11.29 -7.94
C PHE A 116 -2.19 12.26 -7.83
N SER A 117 -3.40 11.70 -7.77
CA SER A 117 -4.59 12.47 -7.40
C SER A 117 -4.43 12.99 -5.96
N GLU A 118 -5.21 14.02 -5.60
CA GLU A 118 -5.27 14.51 -4.23
C GLU A 118 -5.54 13.37 -3.25
N MET A 119 -6.46 12.47 -3.58
CA MET A 119 -6.77 11.27 -2.80
C MET A 119 -5.56 10.34 -2.62
N THR A 120 -4.71 10.16 -3.65
CA THR A 120 -3.47 9.38 -3.53
C THR A 120 -2.50 10.05 -2.56
N MET A 121 -2.36 11.37 -2.62
CA MET A 121 -1.49 12.12 -1.71
C MET A 121 -2.00 12.05 -0.27
N GLU A 122 -3.31 12.23 -0.04
CA GLU A 122 -3.91 12.07 1.29
C GLU A 122 -3.65 10.67 1.86
N SER A 123 -3.74 9.62 1.01
CA SER A 123 -3.46 8.25 1.44
C SER A 123 -2.00 8.06 1.85
N ILE A 124 -1.05 8.60 1.07
CA ILE A 124 0.38 8.55 1.39
C ILE A 124 0.66 9.31 2.69
N GLU A 125 0.16 10.51 2.84
CA GLU A 125 0.33 11.30 4.06
C GLU A 125 -0.21 10.56 5.29
N ALA A 126 -1.38 9.95 5.18
CA ALA A 126 -1.99 9.19 6.28
C ALA A 126 -1.16 7.96 6.67
N ILE A 127 -0.63 7.21 5.69
CA ILE A 127 0.16 6.02 5.97
C ILE A 127 1.53 6.37 6.57
N ILE A 128 2.16 7.46 6.14
CA ILE A 128 3.42 7.95 6.70
C ILE A 128 3.20 8.47 8.13
N ARG A 129 2.14 9.24 8.37
CA ARG A 129 1.76 9.68 9.71
C ARG A 129 1.57 8.51 10.66
N HIS A 130 0.81 7.49 10.23
CA HIS A 130 0.58 6.28 11.00
C HIS A 130 1.90 5.56 11.38
N ALA A 131 2.84 5.47 10.44
CA ALA A 131 4.14 4.86 10.69
C ALA A 131 4.96 5.66 11.70
N HIS A 132 5.05 6.98 11.50
CA HIS A 132 5.79 7.87 12.39
C HIS A 132 5.26 7.82 13.83
N GLU A 133 3.93 7.91 14.01
CA GLU A 133 3.27 7.82 15.33
C GLU A 133 3.48 6.46 16.03
N ARG A 134 3.72 5.40 15.27
CA ARG A 134 3.99 4.06 15.79
C ARG A 134 5.48 3.74 15.95
N GLY A 135 6.35 4.66 15.62
CA GLY A 135 7.80 4.46 15.68
C GLY A 135 8.32 3.44 14.67
N LEU A 136 7.62 3.27 13.52
CA LEU A 136 8.14 2.44 12.44
C LEU A 136 9.30 3.18 11.75
N SER A 137 10.34 2.45 11.40
CA SER A 137 11.48 2.99 10.66
C SER A 137 11.24 2.98 9.15
N ARG A 138 10.55 1.93 8.65
CA ARG A 138 10.33 1.69 7.22
C ARG A 138 9.02 0.99 6.95
N TYR A 139 8.50 1.24 5.76
CA TYR A 139 7.66 0.25 5.10
C TYR A 139 8.46 -0.49 4.03
N VAL A 140 8.13 -1.77 3.79
CA VAL A 140 8.55 -2.52 2.62
C VAL A 140 7.35 -2.71 1.71
N THR A 141 7.54 -2.60 0.39
CA THR A 141 6.45 -2.76 -0.58
C THR A 141 6.96 -3.29 -1.91
N VAL A 142 6.11 -4.03 -2.61
CA VAL A 142 6.31 -4.40 -4.00
C VAL A 142 5.46 -3.50 -4.87
N THR A 143 6.06 -2.84 -5.84
CA THR A 143 5.36 -1.94 -6.76
C THR A 143 6.00 -1.95 -8.14
N THR A 144 5.47 -1.16 -9.08
CA THR A 144 6.09 -1.00 -10.40
C THR A 144 7.11 0.13 -10.39
N THR A 145 8.06 0.08 -11.34
CA THR A 145 9.04 1.17 -11.51
C THR A 145 8.38 2.50 -11.90
N ALA A 146 7.19 2.45 -12.50
CA ALA A 146 6.41 3.65 -12.79
C ALA A 146 5.89 4.30 -11.50
N ILE A 147 5.32 3.51 -10.60
CA ILE A 147 4.85 3.97 -9.27
C ILE A 147 6.03 4.44 -8.42
N GLU A 148 7.17 3.73 -8.41
CA GLU A 148 8.38 4.20 -7.74
C GLU A 148 8.75 5.64 -8.15
N ARG A 149 8.79 5.93 -9.45
CA ARG A 149 9.08 7.28 -9.95
C ARG A 149 8.06 8.33 -9.48
N MET A 150 6.78 7.94 -9.43
CA MET A 150 5.73 8.82 -8.94
C MET A 150 5.86 9.08 -7.44
N LEU A 151 6.14 8.07 -6.63
CA LEU A 151 6.42 8.20 -5.18
C LEU A 151 7.55 9.19 -4.93
N ARG A 152 8.66 9.04 -5.63
CA ARG A 152 9.82 9.95 -5.51
C ARG A 152 9.47 11.40 -5.89
N ARG A 153 8.70 11.61 -6.96
CA ARG A 153 8.23 12.95 -7.36
C ARG A 153 7.29 13.56 -6.32
N ALA A 154 6.55 12.74 -5.60
CA ALA A 154 5.67 13.16 -4.52
C ALA A 154 6.41 13.48 -3.20
N GLY A 155 7.73 13.29 -3.16
CA GLY A 155 8.54 13.54 -1.97
C GLY A 155 8.71 12.32 -1.05
N VAL A 156 8.26 11.14 -1.48
CA VAL A 156 8.48 9.90 -0.73
C VAL A 156 9.90 9.40 -0.96
N VAL A 157 10.65 9.23 0.12
CA VAL A 157 12.03 8.74 0.08
C VAL A 157 12.02 7.21 0.03
N THR A 158 12.54 6.66 -1.07
CA THR A 158 12.53 5.22 -1.31
C THR A 158 13.93 4.69 -1.58
N THR A 159 14.20 3.47 -1.08
CA THR A 159 15.43 2.72 -1.34
C THR A 159 15.06 1.36 -1.95
N ARG A 160 15.65 1.01 -3.08
CA ARG A 160 15.44 -0.32 -3.67
C ARG A 160 16.12 -1.40 -2.84
N ILE A 161 15.44 -2.54 -2.69
CA ILE A 161 16.01 -3.74 -2.08
C ILE A 161 16.76 -4.54 -3.13
N GLY A 162 16.15 -4.77 -4.29
CA GLY A 162 16.76 -5.50 -5.40
C GLY A 162 16.53 -4.81 -6.74
N SER A 163 17.04 -5.44 -7.79
CA SER A 163 16.87 -4.97 -9.17
C SER A 163 15.43 -5.16 -9.65
N PRO A 164 14.89 -4.27 -10.50
CA PRO A 164 13.60 -4.46 -11.12
C PRO A 164 13.54 -5.75 -11.95
N GLN A 165 12.45 -6.50 -11.83
CA GLN A 165 12.23 -7.75 -12.55
C GLN A 165 10.83 -7.81 -13.15
N ALA A 166 10.65 -8.61 -14.18
CA ALA A 166 9.34 -8.89 -14.75
C ALA A 166 8.51 -9.75 -13.79
N VAL A 167 7.33 -9.29 -13.45
CA VAL A 167 6.33 -10.03 -12.66
C VAL A 167 5.00 -9.93 -13.40
N GLY A 168 4.55 -11.01 -14.02
CA GLY A 168 3.42 -10.98 -14.94
C GLY A 168 3.68 -10.01 -16.09
N ILE A 169 2.81 -9.03 -16.26
CA ILE A 169 2.87 -8.01 -17.33
C ILE A 169 3.63 -6.73 -16.89
N GLU A 170 4.06 -6.65 -15.65
CA GLU A 170 4.66 -5.46 -15.06
C GLU A 170 6.16 -5.60 -14.82
N THR A 171 6.87 -4.49 -14.79
CA THR A 171 8.23 -4.42 -14.25
C THR A 171 8.14 -4.01 -12.79
N ALA A 172 8.27 -4.99 -11.90
CA ALA A 172 8.14 -4.82 -10.45
C ALA A 172 9.49 -4.56 -9.77
N VAL A 173 9.44 -3.93 -8.62
CA VAL A 173 10.58 -3.65 -7.74
C VAL A 173 10.14 -3.72 -6.29
N ALA A 174 11.01 -4.25 -5.43
CA ALA A 174 10.85 -4.18 -3.98
C ALA A 174 11.54 -2.92 -3.45
N LEU A 175 10.82 -2.16 -2.62
CA LEU A 175 11.28 -0.89 -2.08
C LEU A 175 11.15 -0.86 -0.56
N TYR A 176 12.11 -0.21 0.09
CA TYR A 176 11.86 0.44 1.37
C TYR A 176 11.29 1.85 1.13
N VAL A 177 10.30 2.23 1.93
CA VAL A 177 9.86 3.61 2.12
C VAL A 177 10.43 4.04 3.47
N GLU A 178 11.35 5.00 3.44
CA GLU A 178 12.05 5.51 4.63
C GLU A 178 11.12 6.49 5.37
N ILE A 179 10.73 6.20 6.61
CA ILE A 179 9.67 6.94 7.29
C ILE A 179 10.14 8.33 7.70
N GLU A 180 11.22 8.46 8.48
CA GLU A 180 11.67 9.77 8.97
C GLU A 180 12.05 10.73 7.83
N PRO A 181 12.87 10.34 6.81
CA PRO A 181 13.15 11.23 5.70
C PRO A 181 11.92 11.63 4.89
N THR A 182 10.94 10.72 4.75
CA THR A 182 9.67 11.03 4.07
C THR A 182 8.81 11.99 4.91
N TRP A 183 8.76 11.78 6.23
CA TRP A 183 8.07 12.66 7.15
C TRP A 183 8.61 14.08 7.04
N GLU A 184 9.92 14.25 7.12
CA GLU A 184 10.57 15.56 6.96
C GLU A 184 10.24 16.21 5.60
N ALA A 185 10.28 15.42 4.50
CA ALA A 185 10.00 15.94 3.17
C ALA A 185 8.55 16.41 2.99
N LEU A 186 7.57 15.68 3.57
CA LEU A 186 6.15 15.96 3.40
C LEU A 186 5.57 16.95 4.40
N PHE A 187 6.06 16.95 5.64
CA PHE A 187 5.42 17.68 6.75
C PHE A 187 6.26 18.82 7.34
N ALA A 188 7.61 18.73 7.35
CA ALA A 188 8.43 19.78 7.96
C ALA A 188 8.32 21.12 7.23
N ARG A 189 8.09 21.12 5.91
CA ARG A 189 7.87 22.34 5.13
C ARG A 189 6.56 23.05 5.47
N ARG A 190 5.55 22.33 5.96
CA ARG A 190 4.25 22.89 6.35
C ARG A 190 4.25 23.49 7.75
N LEU A 191 5.23 23.15 8.59
CA LEU A 191 5.39 23.68 9.95
C LEU A 191 6.24 24.98 9.97
N ALA A 192 6.92 25.28 8.86
CA ALA A 192 7.79 26.45 8.70
C ALA A 192 7.13 27.61 7.93
N SER A 193 5.89 27.45 7.46
CA SER A 193 5.07 28.46 6.78
C SER A 193 3.88 28.90 7.63
#